data_58839b9ec832ca5ceb3576170465cab5
#
_entry.id   58839b9ec832ca5ceb3576170465cab5
#
_cell.length_a   1.000
_cell.length_b   1.000
_cell.length_c   1.000
_cell.angle_alpha   90.00
_cell.angle_beta   90.00
_cell.angle_gamma   90.00
#
_symmetry.space_group_name_H-M   'P 1'
#
loop_
_entity.id
_entity.type
_entity.pdbx_description
1 polymer ?
#
loop_
_entity_poly.entity_id
_entity_poly.type
_entity_poly.pdbx_seq_one_letter_code
_entity_poly.pdbx_strand_id
1 'polypeptide(L)'
;MFLALNEIRHSKLRYALVIGVTFLIAYLVFFLTGLSYGLAQEYQMAIDKWQATDILLSDKANDSLSMSQLDPKILDQVKAKEKAVLAQSPGIIIDSKDDQKKENVSFFGIDPGQFLRPNIVEGKMFQETGDVVADKSLETRYGYALGDKVKLATNGQILTIVGFTDQAKFSVSPVLYTSLETFHLMRYGASMAGQQSTSVNAIVTKGKPSETAGLSQLSIKQFIYKLPGYNAQVMTFGFMIGFLVVITAIVIGIFI
;
A
#
# COMPACT_ATOMS: atom_id res chain seq x y z
N MET A 1 -18.27 -50.40 -11.57
CA MET A 1 -19.16 -49.23 -11.71
C MET A 1 -20.56 -49.45 -11.13
N PHE A 2 -21.20 -50.59 -11.36
CA PHE A 2 -22.57 -50.90 -10.87
C PHE A 2 -22.66 -50.99 -9.33
N LEU A 3 -21.66 -51.59 -8.67
CA LEU A 3 -21.59 -51.71 -7.21
C LEU A 3 -21.44 -50.34 -6.52
N ALA A 4 -20.57 -49.46 -7.02
CA ALA A 4 -20.36 -48.12 -6.45
C ALA A 4 -21.62 -47.24 -6.57
N LEU A 5 -22.34 -47.29 -7.70
CA LEU A 5 -23.60 -46.58 -7.89
C LEU A 5 -24.71 -47.09 -6.95
N ASN A 6 -24.74 -48.39 -6.68
CA ASN A 6 -25.73 -48.98 -5.77
C ASN A 6 -25.42 -48.63 -4.31
N GLU A 7 -24.16 -48.57 -3.93
CA GLU A 7 -23.70 -48.15 -2.61
C GLU A 7 -24.03 -46.69 -2.32
N ILE A 8 -23.78 -45.77 -3.29
CA ILE A 8 -24.18 -44.38 -3.22
C ILE A 8 -25.69 -44.21 -3.05
N ARG A 9 -26.46 -45.05 -3.76
CA ARG A 9 -27.93 -45.04 -3.69
C ARG A 9 -28.48 -45.53 -2.34
N HIS A 10 -27.75 -46.41 -1.66
CA HIS A 10 -28.17 -46.94 -0.35
C HIS A 10 -27.77 -46.01 0.81
N SER A 11 -26.69 -45.23 0.67
CA SER A 11 -26.15 -44.35 1.69
C SER A 11 -26.14 -42.87 1.25
N LYS A 12 -27.21 -42.43 0.58
CA LYS A 12 -27.33 -41.06 -0.01
C LYS A 12 -26.99 -39.95 0.96
N LEU A 13 -27.46 -40.04 2.22
CA LEU A 13 -27.25 -39.02 3.24
C LEU A 13 -25.76 -38.88 3.59
N ARG A 14 -25.04 -40.01 3.70
CA ARG A 14 -23.60 -40.03 4.00
C ARG A 14 -22.80 -39.36 2.89
N TYR A 15 -23.03 -39.76 1.62
CA TYR A 15 -22.33 -39.16 0.48
C TYR A 15 -22.69 -37.67 0.27
N ALA A 16 -23.98 -37.31 0.44
CA ALA A 16 -24.40 -35.90 0.37
C ALA A 16 -23.72 -35.04 1.44
N LEU A 17 -23.54 -35.57 2.66
CA LEU A 17 -22.87 -34.89 3.75
C LEU A 17 -21.37 -34.70 3.44
N VAL A 18 -20.68 -35.76 2.94
CA VAL A 18 -19.27 -35.66 2.54
C VAL A 18 -19.06 -34.64 1.43
N ILE A 19 -19.91 -34.72 0.38
CA ILE A 19 -19.85 -33.74 -0.74
C ILE A 19 -20.11 -32.33 -0.22
N GLY A 20 -21.12 -32.14 0.63
CA GLY A 20 -21.46 -30.83 1.20
C GLY A 20 -20.34 -30.25 2.03
N VAL A 21 -19.72 -31.06 2.91
CA VAL A 21 -18.56 -30.60 3.72
C VAL A 21 -17.36 -30.29 2.84
N THR A 22 -17.03 -31.14 1.88
CA THR A 22 -15.91 -30.90 0.96
C THR A 22 -16.13 -29.65 0.12
N PHE A 23 -17.36 -29.46 -0.38
CA PHE A 23 -17.73 -28.22 -1.10
C PHE A 23 -17.59 -26.98 -0.22
N LEU A 24 -18.08 -27.03 1.02
CA LEU A 24 -17.96 -25.91 1.96
C LEU A 24 -16.50 -25.54 2.24
N ILE A 25 -15.65 -26.54 2.48
CA ILE A 25 -14.22 -26.29 2.72
C ILE A 25 -13.55 -25.73 1.48
N ALA A 26 -13.83 -26.28 0.30
CA ALA A 26 -13.30 -25.73 -0.96
C ALA A 26 -13.72 -24.27 -1.16
N TYR A 27 -15.00 -23.96 -0.92
CA TYR A 27 -15.52 -22.60 -0.97
C TYR A 27 -14.76 -21.67 -0.01
N LEU A 28 -14.54 -22.08 1.24
CA LEU A 28 -13.80 -21.30 2.23
C LEU A 28 -12.35 -21.07 1.80
N VAL A 29 -11.68 -22.08 1.26
CA VAL A 29 -10.30 -21.94 0.74
C VAL A 29 -10.24 -20.90 -0.38
N PHE A 30 -11.14 -20.98 -1.37
CA PHE A 30 -11.18 -19.99 -2.45
C PHE A 30 -11.54 -18.59 -1.95
N PHE A 31 -12.51 -18.48 -1.05
CA PHE A 31 -12.90 -17.21 -0.46
C PHE A 31 -11.74 -16.54 0.31
N LEU A 32 -11.08 -17.31 1.20
CA LEU A 32 -9.94 -16.80 1.97
C LEU A 32 -8.75 -16.44 1.08
N THR A 33 -8.50 -17.21 0.02
CA THR A 33 -7.44 -16.92 -0.93
C THR A 33 -7.72 -15.60 -1.66
N GLY A 34 -8.94 -15.41 -2.15
CA GLY A 34 -9.36 -14.18 -2.81
C GLY A 34 -9.30 -12.96 -1.88
N LEU A 35 -9.77 -13.12 -0.64
CA LEU A 35 -9.71 -12.07 0.38
C LEU A 35 -8.26 -11.71 0.73
N SER A 36 -7.41 -12.71 0.94
CA SER A 36 -5.98 -12.53 1.21
C SER A 36 -5.28 -11.75 0.10
N TYR A 37 -5.54 -12.13 -1.14
CA TYR A 37 -4.98 -11.44 -2.31
C TYR A 37 -5.47 -9.99 -2.39
N GLY A 38 -6.77 -9.74 -2.24
CA GLY A 38 -7.34 -8.40 -2.29
C GLY A 38 -6.76 -7.47 -1.21
N LEU A 39 -6.64 -7.98 0.01
CA LEU A 39 -6.04 -7.20 1.11
C LEU A 39 -4.53 -6.97 0.91
N ALA A 40 -3.79 -7.98 0.43
CA ALA A 40 -2.36 -7.82 0.13
C ALA A 40 -2.11 -6.75 -0.95
N GLN A 41 -3.00 -6.64 -1.95
CA GLN A 41 -2.93 -5.59 -2.96
C GLN A 41 -3.05 -4.19 -2.37
N GLU A 42 -3.91 -3.98 -1.37
CA GLU A 42 -4.07 -2.67 -0.73
C GLU A 42 -2.80 -2.16 -0.02
N TYR A 43 -1.84 -3.04 0.31
CA TYR A 43 -0.55 -2.61 0.85
C TYR A 43 0.38 -2.00 -0.18
N GLN A 44 0.27 -2.43 -1.44
CA GLN A 44 1.30 -2.18 -2.45
C GLN A 44 0.81 -1.43 -3.69
N MET A 45 -0.50 -1.11 -3.79
CA MET A 45 -1.08 -0.49 -5.00
C MET A 45 -0.29 0.72 -5.50
N ALA A 46 0.09 1.65 -4.61
CA ALA A 46 0.87 2.82 -4.98
C ALA A 46 2.28 2.44 -5.46
N ILE A 47 2.88 1.39 -4.88
CA ILE A 47 4.22 0.91 -5.23
C ILE A 47 4.22 0.25 -6.61
N ASP A 48 3.20 -0.54 -6.91
CA ASP A 48 3.06 -1.24 -8.21
C ASP A 48 3.01 -0.24 -9.38
N LYS A 49 2.41 0.93 -9.15
CA LYS A 49 2.36 2.00 -10.16
C LYS A 49 3.71 2.61 -10.49
N TRP A 50 4.68 2.56 -9.59
CA TRP A 50 6.00 3.10 -9.86
C TRP A 50 6.71 2.36 -10.99
N GLN A 51 6.37 1.07 -11.22
CA GLN A 51 7.08 0.20 -12.15
C GLN A 51 8.60 0.27 -11.97
N ALA A 52 8.99 0.41 -10.71
CA ALA A 52 10.37 0.54 -10.29
C ALA A 52 11.02 -0.83 -10.09
N THR A 53 12.35 -0.88 -10.12
CA THR A 53 13.13 -2.08 -9.86
C THR A 53 13.62 -2.14 -8.43
N ASP A 54 14.12 -1.01 -7.91
CA ASP A 54 14.75 -0.93 -6.60
C ASP A 54 14.32 0.34 -5.85
N ILE A 55 14.45 0.27 -4.53
CA ILE A 55 14.32 1.38 -3.61
C ILE A 55 15.58 1.44 -2.73
N LEU A 56 16.11 2.63 -2.57
CA LEU A 56 17.28 2.92 -1.75
C LEU A 56 16.85 3.68 -0.50
N LEU A 57 17.22 3.16 0.65
CA LEU A 57 16.94 3.73 1.96
C LEU A 57 18.25 4.04 2.68
N SER A 58 18.21 4.81 3.75
CA SER A 58 19.35 4.96 4.63
C SER A 58 19.73 3.60 5.24
N ASP A 59 21.00 3.26 5.26
CA ASP A 59 21.53 2.05 5.91
C ASP A 59 21.20 2.00 7.42
N LYS A 60 20.97 3.18 8.04
CA LYS A 60 20.59 3.35 9.45
C LYS A 60 19.11 3.14 9.73
N ALA A 61 18.28 3.04 8.69
CA ALA A 61 16.83 2.96 8.83
C ALA A 61 16.29 1.55 9.06
N ASN A 62 17.14 0.53 9.11
CA ASN A 62 16.72 -0.87 9.23
C ASN A 62 15.62 -1.23 8.23
N ASP A 63 15.79 -0.79 6.97
CA ASP A 63 14.88 -1.00 5.85
C ASP A 63 13.46 -0.42 6.03
N SER A 64 13.28 0.46 7.02
CA SER A 64 12.01 1.15 7.25
C SER A 64 11.94 2.45 6.46
N LEU A 65 10.95 2.59 5.56
CA LEU A 65 10.74 3.80 4.77
C LEU A 65 10.51 5.02 5.65
N SER A 66 9.67 4.91 6.66
CA SER A 66 9.31 6.03 7.53
C SER A 66 10.46 6.51 8.43
N MET A 67 11.43 5.62 8.72
CA MET A 67 12.62 5.95 9.53
C MET A 67 13.82 6.38 8.68
N SER A 68 13.77 6.14 7.38
CA SER A 68 14.83 6.54 6.47
C SER A 68 14.83 8.06 6.27
N GLN A 69 16.02 8.65 6.34
CA GLN A 69 16.25 10.06 6.09
C GLN A 69 17.51 10.19 5.22
N LEU A 70 17.33 10.77 4.04
CA LEU A 70 18.37 10.97 3.04
C LEU A 70 18.44 12.45 2.66
N ASP A 71 19.65 12.96 2.46
CA ASP A 71 19.83 14.25 1.78
C ASP A 71 19.47 14.06 0.29
N PRO A 72 18.56 14.84 -0.29
CA PRO A 72 18.23 14.74 -1.71
C PRO A 72 19.43 14.84 -2.65
N LYS A 73 20.51 15.52 -2.24
CA LYS A 73 21.75 15.62 -3.00
C LYS A 73 22.39 14.25 -3.30
N ILE A 74 22.07 13.23 -2.50
CA ILE A 74 22.53 11.86 -2.75
C ILE A 74 21.94 11.29 -4.06
N LEU A 75 20.82 11.86 -4.54
CA LEU A 75 20.26 11.54 -5.84
C LEU A 75 21.28 11.71 -6.96
N ASP A 76 22.10 12.75 -6.89
CA ASP A 76 23.11 13.04 -7.94
C ASP A 76 24.22 12.01 -7.98
N GLN A 77 24.50 11.36 -6.84
CA GLN A 77 25.54 10.32 -6.72
C GLN A 77 25.06 8.96 -7.22
N VAL A 78 23.78 8.66 -7.06
CA VAL A 78 23.19 7.38 -7.49
C VAL A 78 23.08 7.35 -9.01
N LYS A 79 23.60 6.31 -9.63
CA LYS A 79 23.46 6.06 -11.08
C LYS A 79 22.42 5.00 -11.33
N ALA A 80 21.38 5.33 -12.07
CA ALA A 80 20.31 4.43 -12.52
C ALA A 80 19.73 4.94 -13.85
N LYS A 81 18.95 4.11 -14.53
CA LYS A 81 18.29 4.50 -15.79
C LYS A 81 17.31 5.68 -15.57
N GLU A 82 16.47 5.55 -14.56
CA GLU A 82 15.61 6.62 -14.06
C GLU A 82 15.69 6.59 -12.54
N LYS A 83 15.58 7.73 -11.91
CA LYS A 83 15.62 7.87 -10.46
C LYS A 83 14.65 8.96 -10.00
N ALA A 84 14.04 8.75 -8.83
CA ALA A 84 13.08 9.68 -8.26
C ALA A 84 13.19 9.69 -6.74
N VAL A 85 12.95 10.82 -6.14
CA VAL A 85 12.91 10.99 -4.69
C VAL A 85 11.49 10.75 -4.17
N LEU A 86 11.42 10.14 -2.99
CA LEU A 86 10.17 9.91 -2.27
C LEU A 86 10.31 10.35 -0.83
N ALA A 87 9.44 11.25 -0.40
CA ALA A 87 9.21 11.52 1.01
C ALA A 87 7.89 10.86 1.43
N GLN A 88 7.86 10.19 2.59
CA GLN A 88 6.68 9.49 3.08
C GLN A 88 6.45 9.77 4.56
N SER A 89 5.20 9.98 4.92
CA SER A 89 4.76 10.07 6.31
C SER A 89 3.33 9.57 6.45
N PRO A 90 3.03 8.76 7.46
CA PRO A 90 1.64 8.52 7.83
C PRO A 90 1.04 9.79 8.42
N GLY A 91 -0.27 9.95 8.32
CA GLY A 91 -0.98 11.07 8.89
C GLY A 91 -2.47 10.82 9.05
N ILE A 92 -3.11 11.76 9.71
CA ILE A 92 -4.57 11.79 9.87
C ILE A 92 -5.06 13.11 9.30
N ILE A 93 -6.00 13.05 8.38
CA ILE A 93 -6.73 14.20 7.89
C ILE A 93 -8.10 14.31 8.58
N ILE A 94 -8.52 15.54 8.76
CA ILE A 94 -9.85 15.90 9.33
C ILE A 94 -10.55 16.74 8.28
N ASP A 95 -11.81 16.43 8.00
CA ASP A 95 -12.62 17.25 7.09
C ASP A 95 -12.79 18.66 7.69
N SER A 96 -12.50 19.70 6.89
CA SER A 96 -12.65 21.09 7.38
C SER A 96 -14.10 21.49 7.65
N LYS A 97 -15.09 20.71 7.15
CA LYS A 97 -16.51 20.93 7.35
C LYS A 97 -17.08 20.11 8.51
N ASP A 98 -16.40 19.00 8.88
CA ASP A 98 -16.85 18.06 9.92
C ASP A 98 -15.65 17.50 10.69
N ASP A 99 -15.38 18.07 11.87
CA ASP A 99 -14.24 17.67 12.71
C ASP A 99 -14.36 16.23 13.26
N GLN A 100 -15.53 15.57 13.15
CA GLN A 100 -15.69 14.16 13.53
C GLN A 100 -15.22 13.20 12.43
N LYS A 101 -15.16 13.67 11.19
CA LYS A 101 -14.72 12.89 10.04
C LYS A 101 -13.20 12.91 9.94
N LYS A 102 -12.59 11.81 10.38
CA LYS A 102 -11.12 11.64 10.45
C LYS A 102 -10.71 10.40 9.68
N GLU A 103 -9.70 10.55 8.82
CA GLU A 103 -9.22 9.47 7.98
C GLU A 103 -7.70 9.28 8.09
N ASN A 104 -7.28 8.02 8.24
CA ASN A 104 -5.86 7.67 8.16
C ASN A 104 -5.41 7.68 6.71
N VAL A 105 -4.30 8.35 6.45
CA VAL A 105 -3.73 8.52 5.11
C VAL A 105 -2.22 8.35 5.14
N SER A 106 -1.63 8.11 3.97
CA SER A 106 -0.19 8.20 3.75
C SER A 106 0.11 9.39 2.85
N PHE A 107 0.98 10.29 3.29
CA PHE A 107 1.45 11.39 2.45
C PHE A 107 2.68 10.96 1.67
N PHE A 108 2.67 11.21 0.36
CA PHE A 108 3.80 11.05 -0.54
C PHE A 108 4.21 12.41 -1.09
N GLY A 109 5.35 12.91 -0.61
CA GLY A 109 6.01 14.07 -1.18
C GLY A 109 6.89 13.64 -2.36
N ILE A 110 6.62 14.17 -3.53
CA ILE A 110 7.29 13.79 -4.77
C ILE A 110 7.68 15.02 -5.59
N ASP A 111 8.64 14.84 -6.48
CA ASP A 111 8.91 15.77 -7.56
C ASP A 111 8.02 15.41 -8.77
N PRO A 112 7.10 16.30 -9.20
CA PRO A 112 6.19 16.02 -10.31
C PRO A 112 6.90 15.87 -11.67
N GLY A 113 8.16 16.29 -11.77
CA GLY A 113 9.00 16.08 -12.95
C GLY A 113 9.61 14.67 -13.04
N GLN A 114 9.52 13.88 -11.97
CA GLN A 114 10.07 12.54 -11.91
C GLN A 114 8.99 11.46 -12.10
N PHE A 115 9.41 10.20 -12.30
CA PHE A 115 8.52 9.12 -12.70
C PHE A 115 7.54 8.62 -11.62
N LEU A 116 7.67 9.06 -10.36
CA LEU A 116 6.72 8.72 -9.29
C LEU A 116 5.39 9.50 -9.37
N ARG A 117 5.26 10.38 -10.36
CA ARG A 117 4.05 11.14 -10.60
C ARG A 117 2.83 10.22 -10.76
N PRO A 118 1.73 10.43 -9.98
CA PRO A 118 0.51 9.65 -10.15
C PRO A 118 -0.19 10.01 -11.46
N ASN A 119 -0.94 9.05 -12.02
CA ASN A 119 -1.92 9.35 -13.06
C ASN A 119 -3.11 10.11 -12.45
N ILE A 120 -3.61 11.11 -13.15
CA ILE A 120 -4.80 11.87 -12.71
C ILE A 120 -6.02 11.27 -13.42
N VAL A 121 -7.00 10.82 -12.63
CA VAL A 121 -8.28 10.31 -13.15
C VAL A 121 -9.37 11.37 -13.09
N GLU A 122 -9.21 12.38 -12.21
CA GLU A 122 -10.13 13.49 -12.09
C GLU A 122 -9.41 14.71 -11.51
N GLY A 123 -9.80 15.92 -11.92
CA GLY A 123 -9.16 17.17 -11.48
C GLY A 123 -7.82 17.42 -12.16
N LYS A 124 -6.86 17.93 -11.40
CA LYS A 124 -5.53 18.32 -11.91
C LYS A 124 -4.41 17.90 -10.96
N MET A 125 -3.18 17.92 -11.47
CA MET A 125 -1.99 17.73 -10.65
C MET A 125 -1.80 18.94 -9.72
N PHE A 126 -1.23 18.72 -8.54
CA PHE A 126 -0.87 19.79 -7.60
C PHE A 126 0.11 20.77 -8.25
N GLN A 127 -0.07 22.06 -8.00
CA GLN A 127 0.75 23.14 -8.53
C GLN A 127 1.15 24.13 -7.44
N GLU A 128 0.26 24.35 -6.48
CA GLU A 128 0.46 25.33 -5.41
C GLU A 128 0.80 24.62 -4.09
N THR A 129 1.45 25.36 -3.20
CA THR A 129 1.72 24.87 -1.84
C THR A 129 0.40 24.62 -1.11
N GLY A 130 0.23 23.43 -0.56
CA GLY A 130 -1.01 22.98 0.07
C GLY A 130 -1.93 22.17 -0.83
N ASP A 131 -1.65 22.08 -2.13
CA ASP A 131 -2.40 21.20 -3.03
C ASP A 131 -2.05 19.74 -2.80
N VAL A 132 -3.07 18.85 -2.88
CA VAL A 132 -2.89 17.39 -2.84
C VAL A 132 -3.69 16.69 -3.92
N VAL A 133 -3.13 15.62 -4.46
CA VAL A 133 -3.82 14.62 -5.29
C VAL A 133 -4.07 13.41 -4.43
N ALA A 134 -5.34 13.05 -4.25
CA ALA A 134 -5.78 12.01 -3.34
C ALA A 134 -6.12 10.70 -4.05
N ASP A 135 -5.98 9.57 -3.38
CA ASP A 135 -6.54 8.30 -3.86
C ASP A 135 -8.08 8.41 -3.99
N LYS A 136 -8.61 7.87 -5.08
CA LYS A 136 -10.05 7.91 -5.41
C LYS A 136 -10.94 7.27 -4.34
N SER A 137 -10.39 6.44 -3.46
CA SER A 137 -11.15 5.89 -2.34
C SER A 137 -11.59 6.95 -1.32
N LEU A 138 -10.90 8.08 -1.23
CA LEU A 138 -11.35 9.20 -0.40
C LEU A 138 -12.66 9.79 -0.91
N GLU A 139 -12.87 9.84 -2.20
CA GLU A 139 -14.16 10.23 -2.77
C GLU A 139 -15.20 9.13 -2.62
N THR A 140 -14.89 7.92 -3.10
CA THR A 140 -15.89 6.84 -3.24
C THR A 140 -16.34 6.23 -1.91
N ARG A 141 -15.46 6.16 -0.91
CA ARG A 141 -15.76 5.59 0.41
C ARG A 141 -16.08 6.64 1.46
N TYR A 142 -15.46 7.81 1.37
CA TYR A 142 -15.51 8.82 2.41
C TYR A 142 -16.19 10.12 1.98
N GLY A 143 -16.55 10.25 0.68
CA GLY A 143 -17.36 11.35 0.16
C GLY A 143 -16.64 12.70 0.09
N TYR A 144 -15.31 12.69 -0.04
CA TYR A 144 -14.55 13.90 -0.35
C TYR A 144 -14.71 14.27 -1.82
N ALA A 145 -14.62 15.55 -2.15
CA ALA A 145 -14.76 16.07 -3.51
C ALA A 145 -13.58 16.97 -3.89
N LEU A 146 -13.45 17.26 -5.19
CA LEU A 146 -12.50 18.27 -5.67
C LEU A 146 -12.79 19.64 -5.02
N GLY A 147 -11.74 20.30 -4.56
CA GLY A 147 -11.80 21.58 -3.86
C GLY A 147 -12.07 21.48 -2.35
N ASP A 148 -12.36 20.29 -1.83
CA ASP A 148 -12.50 20.11 -0.38
C ASP A 148 -11.19 20.39 0.33
N LYS A 149 -11.32 21.04 1.48
CA LYS A 149 -10.20 21.35 2.37
C LYS A 149 -10.17 20.34 3.51
N VAL A 150 -9.00 19.78 3.76
CA VAL A 150 -8.74 18.89 4.87
C VAL A 150 -7.69 19.50 5.79
N LYS A 151 -7.82 19.28 7.09
CA LYS A 151 -6.85 19.72 8.09
C LYS A 151 -5.96 18.55 8.47
N LEU A 152 -4.67 18.77 8.58
CA LEU A 152 -3.76 17.80 9.17
C LEU A 152 -3.96 17.77 10.69
N ALA A 153 -4.22 16.61 11.26
CA ALA A 153 -4.54 16.47 12.69
C ALA A 153 -3.39 16.92 13.63
N THR A 154 -2.14 16.83 13.17
CA THR A 154 -0.95 17.14 13.98
C THR A 154 -0.72 18.63 14.21
N ASN A 155 -0.99 19.46 13.23
CA ASN A 155 -0.67 20.91 13.29
C ASN A 155 -1.75 21.82 12.71
N GLY A 156 -2.89 21.27 12.28
CA GLY A 156 -4.00 22.04 11.72
C GLY A 156 -3.77 22.62 10.34
N GLN A 157 -2.66 22.28 9.67
CA GLN A 157 -2.38 22.76 8.33
C GLN A 157 -3.47 22.33 7.36
N ILE A 158 -3.93 23.28 6.55
CA ILE A 158 -4.99 23.06 5.55
C ILE A 158 -4.36 22.62 4.24
N LEU A 159 -4.91 21.57 3.67
CA LEU A 159 -4.60 21.04 2.36
C LEU A 159 -5.85 21.04 1.49
N THR A 160 -5.69 21.25 0.20
CA THR A 160 -6.80 21.29 -0.76
C THR A 160 -6.70 20.10 -1.72
N ILE A 161 -7.76 19.31 -1.85
CA ILE A 161 -7.83 18.20 -2.80
C ILE A 161 -8.08 18.79 -4.20
N VAL A 162 -7.06 18.78 -5.05
CA VAL A 162 -7.14 19.34 -6.41
C VAL A 162 -7.27 18.29 -7.50
N GLY A 163 -7.06 17.02 -7.17
CA GLY A 163 -7.19 15.91 -8.09
C GLY A 163 -7.34 14.59 -7.39
N PHE A 164 -7.79 13.59 -8.14
CA PHE A 164 -7.86 12.21 -7.72
C PHE A 164 -7.02 11.31 -8.63
N THR A 165 -6.44 10.30 -8.03
CA THR A 165 -5.74 9.19 -8.70
C THR A 165 -6.37 7.87 -8.25
N ASP A 166 -6.34 6.85 -9.07
CA ASP A 166 -6.84 5.53 -8.73
C ASP A 166 -5.74 4.63 -8.15
N GLN A 167 -6.13 3.51 -7.54
CA GLN A 167 -5.21 2.45 -7.08
C GLN A 167 -3.96 3.00 -6.37
N ALA A 168 -4.13 3.95 -5.48
CA ALA A 168 -3.05 4.62 -4.79
C ALA A 168 -3.16 4.43 -3.27
N LYS A 169 -3.16 3.17 -2.83
CA LYS A 169 -3.05 2.81 -1.41
C LYS A 169 -1.65 2.35 -1.06
N PHE A 170 -1.20 2.71 0.12
CA PHE A 170 0.05 2.29 0.72
C PHE A 170 -0.20 1.87 2.17
N SER A 171 0.21 0.64 2.52
CA SER A 171 -0.08 0.05 3.84
C SER A 171 -1.57 0.19 4.22
N VAL A 172 -2.46 -0.13 3.28
CA VAL A 172 -3.93 -0.10 3.38
C VAL A 172 -4.54 1.33 3.40
N SER A 173 -3.74 2.36 3.66
CA SER A 173 -4.21 3.75 3.73
C SER A 173 -4.23 4.42 2.36
N PRO A 174 -5.23 5.27 2.06
CA PRO A 174 -5.20 6.14 0.88
C PRO A 174 -3.96 7.02 0.85
N VAL A 175 -3.35 7.18 -0.32
CA VAL A 175 -2.21 8.08 -0.50
C VAL A 175 -2.69 9.46 -0.93
N LEU A 176 -2.11 10.49 -0.31
CA LEU A 176 -2.17 11.87 -0.75
C LEU A 176 -0.81 12.27 -1.30
N TYR A 177 -0.73 12.50 -2.61
CA TYR A 177 0.46 13.00 -3.27
C TYR A 177 0.51 14.51 -3.19
N THR A 178 1.70 15.04 -2.91
CA THR A 178 1.94 16.49 -2.82
C THR A 178 3.37 16.83 -3.25
N SER A 179 3.68 18.11 -3.38
CA SER A 179 5.05 18.56 -3.63
C SER A 179 5.95 18.30 -2.41
N LEU A 180 7.25 18.16 -2.63
CA LEU A 180 8.22 18.08 -1.53
C LEU A 180 8.15 19.29 -0.60
N GLU A 181 7.92 20.49 -1.16
CA GLU A 181 7.74 21.72 -0.38
C GLU A 181 6.55 21.61 0.57
N THR A 182 5.36 21.24 0.05
CA THR A 182 4.16 21.03 0.88
C THR A 182 4.40 19.95 1.93
N PHE A 183 5.05 18.84 1.55
CA PHE A 183 5.38 17.75 2.46
C PHE A 183 6.27 18.22 3.62
N HIS A 184 7.32 19.00 3.34
CA HIS A 184 8.20 19.53 4.38
C HIS A 184 7.47 20.53 5.28
N LEU A 185 6.64 21.39 4.69
CA LEU A 185 5.81 22.32 5.45
C LEU A 185 4.86 21.58 6.40
N MET A 186 4.22 20.52 5.94
CA MET A 186 3.35 19.66 6.76
C MET A 186 4.10 18.99 7.92
N ARG A 187 5.32 18.52 7.66
CA ARG A 187 6.07 17.73 8.62
C ARG A 187 6.78 18.59 9.66
N TYR A 188 7.31 19.73 9.27
CA TYR A 188 8.18 20.56 10.11
C TYR A 188 7.59 21.92 10.45
N GLY A 189 6.48 22.32 9.83
CA GLY A 189 5.87 23.64 9.99
C GLY A 189 6.64 24.76 9.26
N ALA A 190 6.02 25.93 9.11
CA ALA A 190 6.56 27.04 8.34
C ALA A 190 7.88 27.60 8.91
N SER A 191 8.05 27.59 10.23
CA SER A 191 9.25 28.09 10.90
C SER A 191 10.51 27.25 10.68
N MET A 192 10.34 25.95 10.37
CA MET A 192 11.43 25.01 10.19
C MET A 192 11.65 24.61 8.73
N ALA A 193 10.66 24.82 7.87
CA ALA A 193 10.73 24.43 6.45
C ALA A 193 11.84 25.18 5.67
N GLY A 194 12.27 26.34 6.14
CA GLY A 194 13.37 27.12 5.53
C GLY A 194 14.77 26.86 6.08
N GLN A 195 14.90 26.18 7.22
CA GLN A 195 16.19 26.01 7.90
C GLN A 195 16.69 24.57 7.97
N GLN A 196 15.82 23.60 7.88
CA GLN A 196 16.21 22.21 8.03
C GLN A 196 15.45 21.31 7.08
N SER A 197 16.25 20.66 6.26
CA SER A 197 15.90 19.37 5.71
C SER A 197 14.93 19.37 4.55
N THR A 198 15.50 19.51 3.44
CA THR A 198 15.05 18.89 2.20
C THR A 198 15.11 17.36 2.26
N SER A 199 15.15 16.72 3.45
CA SER A 199 15.31 15.28 3.57
C SER A 199 14.13 14.52 2.95
N VAL A 200 14.48 13.46 2.23
CA VAL A 200 13.53 12.50 1.66
C VAL A 200 13.72 11.14 2.33
N ASN A 201 12.74 10.25 2.18
CA ASN A 201 12.81 8.95 2.81
C ASN A 201 13.48 7.89 1.92
N ALA A 202 13.37 8.04 0.60
CA ALA A 202 13.91 7.06 -0.33
C ALA A 202 14.30 7.67 -1.67
N ILE A 203 15.18 6.95 -2.38
CA ILE A 203 15.36 7.09 -3.81
C ILE A 203 14.80 5.82 -4.46
N VAL A 204 13.87 6.00 -5.37
CA VAL A 204 13.26 4.92 -6.15
C VAL A 204 13.90 4.91 -7.53
N THR A 205 14.24 3.73 -8.05
CA THR A 205 14.97 3.62 -9.32
C THR A 205 14.30 2.66 -10.30
N LYS A 206 14.44 2.97 -11.60
CA LYS A 206 14.21 2.03 -12.68
C LYS A 206 15.56 1.64 -13.27
N GLY A 207 15.76 0.32 -13.40
CA GLY A 207 17.08 -0.25 -13.69
C GLY A 207 17.93 -0.37 -12.42
N LYS A 208 18.84 -1.34 -12.42
CA LYS A 208 19.69 -1.63 -11.26
C LYS A 208 20.56 -0.42 -10.93
N PRO A 209 20.49 0.13 -9.70
CA PRO A 209 21.29 1.26 -9.32
C PRO A 209 22.75 0.85 -9.07
N SER A 210 23.65 1.82 -9.21
CA SER A 210 25.08 1.70 -8.82
C SER A 210 25.50 2.94 -8.06
N GLU A 211 26.67 2.87 -7.40
CA GLU A 211 27.19 3.94 -6.54
C GLU A 211 26.23 4.24 -5.37
N THR A 212 25.86 3.18 -4.65
CA THR A 212 24.90 3.20 -3.54
C THR A 212 25.58 3.16 -2.15
N ALA A 213 26.80 3.68 -2.04
CA ALA A 213 27.53 3.65 -0.77
C ALA A 213 26.75 4.37 0.35
N GLY A 214 26.62 3.70 1.51
CA GLY A 214 25.86 4.20 2.67
C GLY A 214 24.32 4.07 2.52
N LEU A 215 23.84 3.34 1.50
CA LEU A 215 22.42 3.09 1.28
C LEU A 215 22.11 1.59 1.36
N SER A 216 21.00 1.27 1.99
CA SER A 216 20.39 -0.07 1.89
C SER A 216 19.60 -0.14 0.59
N GLN A 217 19.97 -1.08 -0.29
CA GLN A 217 19.29 -1.34 -1.54
C GLN A 217 18.36 -2.53 -1.38
N LEU A 218 17.10 -2.33 -1.70
CA LEU A 218 16.08 -3.38 -1.74
C LEU A 218 15.45 -3.42 -3.12
N SER A 219 15.24 -4.61 -3.67
CA SER A 219 14.31 -4.74 -4.79
C SER A 219 12.91 -4.35 -4.32
N ILE A 220 12.07 -3.85 -5.22
CA ILE A 220 10.68 -3.48 -4.89
C ILE A 220 9.94 -4.64 -4.21
N LYS A 221 10.15 -5.87 -4.67
CA LYS A 221 9.55 -7.06 -4.06
C LYS A 221 10.02 -7.27 -2.61
N GLN A 222 11.31 -7.14 -2.34
CA GLN A 222 11.84 -7.23 -0.97
C GLN A 222 11.29 -6.12 -0.07
N PHE A 223 11.18 -4.91 -0.61
CA PHE A 223 10.62 -3.78 0.11
C PHE A 223 9.16 -4.01 0.51
N ILE A 224 8.32 -4.50 -0.41
CA ILE A 224 6.92 -4.85 -0.12
C ILE A 224 6.83 -5.88 1.01
N TYR A 225 7.67 -6.92 0.99
CA TYR A 225 7.70 -7.93 2.07
C TYR A 225 8.09 -7.35 3.43
N LYS A 226 8.81 -6.23 3.46
CA LYS A 226 9.22 -5.53 4.70
C LYS A 226 8.23 -4.48 5.17
N LEU A 227 7.15 -4.22 4.42
CA LEU A 227 6.11 -3.30 4.85
C LEU A 227 5.45 -3.81 6.14
N PRO A 228 5.27 -2.93 7.15
CA PRO A 228 4.59 -3.29 8.38
C PRO A 228 3.21 -3.88 8.10
N GLY A 229 2.93 -5.04 8.67
CA GLY A 229 1.64 -5.74 8.53
C GLY A 229 1.51 -6.62 7.29
N TYR A 230 2.17 -6.33 6.16
CA TYR A 230 2.07 -7.13 4.94
C TYR A 230 2.48 -8.59 5.17
N ASN A 231 3.68 -8.81 5.68
CA ASN A 231 4.21 -10.15 5.90
C ASN A 231 3.37 -10.92 6.92
N ALA A 232 2.99 -10.27 8.04
CA ALA A 232 2.14 -10.89 9.05
C ALA A 232 0.77 -11.32 8.46
N GLN A 233 0.19 -10.49 7.62
CA GLN A 233 -1.08 -10.79 6.96
C GLN A 233 -0.95 -11.96 5.99
N VAL A 234 0.04 -11.94 5.09
CA VAL A 234 0.27 -13.02 4.11
C VAL A 234 0.54 -14.35 4.83
N MET A 235 1.35 -14.34 5.89
CA MET A 235 1.61 -15.55 6.69
C MET A 235 0.35 -16.06 7.40
N THR A 236 -0.44 -15.18 8.01
CA THR A 236 -1.68 -15.58 8.71
C THR A 236 -2.66 -16.25 7.77
N PHE A 237 -2.95 -15.65 6.62
CA PHE A 237 -3.83 -16.26 5.63
C PHE A 237 -3.25 -17.56 5.05
N GLY A 238 -1.95 -17.60 4.76
CA GLY A 238 -1.26 -18.81 4.30
C GLY A 238 -1.41 -19.96 5.31
N PHE A 239 -1.27 -19.66 6.60
CA PHE A 239 -1.45 -20.67 7.67
C PHE A 239 -2.90 -21.15 7.75
N MET A 240 -3.89 -20.24 7.67
CA MET A 240 -5.32 -20.60 7.68
C MET A 240 -5.69 -21.48 6.50
N ILE A 241 -5.23 -21.14 5.30
CA ILE A 241 -5.48 -21.92 4.08
C ILE A 241 -4.82 -23.29 4.20
N GLY A 242 -3.56 -23.37 4.63
CA GLY A 242 -2.85 -24.63 4.86
C GLY A 242 -3.57 -25.54 5.85
N PHE A 243 -4.06 -24.98 6.96
CA PHE A 243 -4.84 -25.71 7.96
C PHE A 243 -6.14 -26.29 7.38
N LEU A 244 -6.88 -25.51 6.58
CA LEU A 244 -8.09 -25.97 5.91
C LEU A 244 -7.80 -27.11 4.91
N VAL A 245 -6.71 -27.03 4.17
CA VAL A 245 -6.28 -28.10 3.25
C VAL A 245 -5.98 -29.39 4.00
N VAL A 246 -5.29 -29.31 5.14
CA VAL A 246 -5.00 -30.49 5.98
C VAL A 246 -6.30 -31.10 6.52
N ILE A 247 -7.21 -30.28 7.04
CA ILE A 247 -8.53 -30.79 7.49
C ILE A 247 -9.27 -31.47 6.36
N THR A 248 -9.25 -30.88 5.17
CA THR A 248 -9.89 -31.49 3.98
C THR A 248 -9.33 -32.87 3.67
N ALA A 249 -8.00 -33.01 3.70
CA ALA A 249 -7.33 -34.29 3.46
C ALA A 249 -7.71 -35.32 4.51
N ILE A 250 -7.81 -34.96 5.79
CA ILE A 250 -8.23 -35.85 6.88
C ILE A 250 -9.69 -36.28 6.68
N VAL A 251 -10.59 -35.34 6.41
CA VAL A 251 -12.01 -35.63 6.18
C VAL A 251 -12.18 -36.60 5.02
N ILE A 252 -11.54 -36.32 3.89
CA ILE A 252 -11.56 -37.22 2.73
C ILE A 252 -11.02 -38.62 3.09
N GLY A 253 -9.88 -38.69 3.80
CA GLY A 253 -9.26 -39.96 4.21
C GLY A 253 -10.09 -40.79 5.17
N ILE A 254 -10.95 -40.19 5.99
CA ILE A 254 -11.87 -40.92 6.90
C ILE A 254 -13.07 -41.50 6.15
N PHE A 255 -13.48 -40.88 5.04
CA PHE A 255 -14.70 -41.28 4.33
C PHE A 255 -14.45 -42.12 3.07
N ILE A 256 -13.20 -42.29 2.65
CA ILE A 256 -12.76 -43.22 1.59
C ILE A 256 -12.28 -44.51 2.23
#